data_f81bc3db6709f77795c06a671d7c251d
#
_entry.id   f81bc3db6709f77795c06a671d7c251d
#
_cell.length_a   1.000
_cell.length_b   1.000
_cell.length_c   1.000
_cell.angle_alpha   90.00
_cell.angle_beta   90.00
_cell.angle_gamma   90.00
#
_symmetry.space_group_name_H-M   'P 1'
#
loop_
_entity.id
_entity.type
_entity.pdbx_description
1 polymer ?
#
loop_
_entity_poly.entity_id
_entity_poly.type
_entity_poly.pdbx_seq_one_letter_code
_entity_poly.pdbx_strand_id
1 'polypeptide(L)'
;MAVELSRLQSPAAVQRALDEFAQLGRTAFLSRYGYAKSRSYLVRDAKTGQWCDSKAIVGVAFGYQFPDEGPLKPTDFSGGEATVVPRLQQLGFDVVTIGEDWTADEVQATVASYFEMLRLEAAQQGYVKSEFNAQLRPQLRNRSKASVELKYQNISAILNGLE
;
A
#
# COMPACT_ATOMS: atom_id res chain seq x y z
N MET A 1 16.08 -23.18 -10.50
CA MET A 1 16.05 -22.07 -11.48
C MET A 1 14.98 -21.07 -11.12
N ALA A 2 15.29 -19.80 -11.24
CA ALA A 2 14.28 -18.74 -11.00
C ALA A 2 13.21 -18.78 -12.10
N VAL A 3 11.95 -18.64 -11.70
CA VAL A 3 10.84 -18.58 -12.63
C VAL A 3 10.82 -17.20 -13.29
N GLU A 4 10.55 -17.18 -14.58
CA GLU A 4 10.41 -15.91 -15.31
C GLU A 4 9.03 -15.31 -15.05
N LEU A 5 9.01 -14.19 -14.36
CA LEU A 5 7.76 -13.47 -14.05
C LEU A 5 7.10 -12.86 -15.30
N SER A 6 7.83 -12.74 -16.40
CA SER A 6 7.25 -12.31 -17.69
C SER A 6 6.11 -13.22 -18.16
N ARG A 7 6.06 -14.46 -17.68
CA ARG A 7 4.96 -15.38 -17.97
C ARG A 7 3.64 -14.97 -17.30
N LEU A 8 3.70 -14.24 -16.19
CA LEU A 8 2.51 -13.72 -15.51
C LEU A 8 1.98 -12.53 -16.32
N GLN A 9 0.90 -12.75 -17.07
CA GLN A 9 0.33 -11.75 -17.98
C GLN A 9 -1.14 -11.44 -17.70
N SER A 10 -1.74 -12.09 -16.70
CA SER A 10 -3.16 -11.96 -16.40
C SER A 10 -3.42 -10.98 -15.26
N PRO A 11 -3.95 -9.78 -15.53
CA PRO A 11 -4.41 -8.89 -14.45
C PRO A 11 -5.51 -9.52 -13.60
N ALA A 12 -6.37 -10.35 -14.19
CA ALA A 12 -7.42 -11.06 -13.46
C ALA A 12 -6.84 -12.03 -12.43
N ALA A 13 -5.73 -12.71 -12.75
CA ALA A 13 -5.05 -13.59 -11.79
C ALA A 13 -4.49 -12.81 -10.61
N VAL A 14 -3.90 -11.64 -10.85
CA VAL A 14 -3.41 -10.76 -9.80
C VAL A 14 -4.58 -10.28 -8.92
N GLN A 15 -5.69 -9.89 -9.54
CA GLN A 15 -6.87 -9.45 -8.78
C GLN A 15 -7.43 -10.57 -7.93
N ARG A 16 -7.44 -11.81 -8.40
CA ARG A 16 -7.87 -12.97 -7.59
C ARG A 16 -6.98 -13.15 -6.36
N ALA A 17 -5.68 -12.97 -6.50
CA ALA A 17 -4.76 -13.02 -5.38
C ALA A 17 -5.04 -11.91 -4.36
N LEU A 18 -5.31 -10.69 -4.84
CA LEU A 18 -5.69 -9.56 -3.99
C LEU A 18 -7.03 -9.81 -3.28
N ASP A 19 -8.00 -10.38 -3.98
CA ASP A 19 -9.30 -10.72 -3.39
C ASP A 19 -9.14 -11.75 -2.27
N GLU A 20 -8.31 -12.76 -2.47
CA GLU A 20 -8.00 -13.75 -1.43
C GLU A 20 -7.29 -13.13 -0.24
N PHE A 21 -6.35 -12.22 -0.49
CA PHE A 21 -5.66 -11.47 0.56
C PHE A 21 -6.66 -10.67 1.41
N ALA A 22 -7.61 -10.00 0.77
CA ALA A 22 -8.65 -9.24 1.46
C ALA A 22 -9.56 -10.16 2.28
N GLN A 23 -9.88 -11.34 1.77
CA GLN A 23 -10.76 -12.31 2.42
C GLN A 23 -10.10 -12.97 3.64
N LEU A 24 -8.85 -13.39 3.52
CA LEU A 24 -8.12 -14.09 4.58
C LEU A 24 -7.49 -13.15 5.60
N GLY A 25 -7.10 -11.95 5.19
CA GLY A 25 -6.25 -11.06 5.96
C GLY A 25 -4.76 -11.34 5.74
N ARG A 26 -3.93 -10.34 6.02
CA ARG A 26 -2.48 -10.39 5.74
C ARG A 26 -1.78 -11.58 6.39
N THR A 27 -1.97 -11.74 7.69
CA THR A 27 -1.27 -12.79 8.45
C THR A 27 -1.61 -14.19 7.94
N ALA A 28 -2.90 -14.47 7.75
CA ALA A 28 -3.37 -15.78 7.28
C ALA A 28 -2.92 -16.05 5.84
N PHE A 29 -2.98 -15.05 4.95
CA PHE A 29 -2.56 -15.18 3.56
C PHE A 29 -1.06 -15.48 3.45
N LEU A 30 -0.22 -14.69 4.14
CA LEU A 30 1.23 -14.91 4.13
C LEU A 30 1.61 -16.25 4.71
N SER A 31 0.98 -16.64 5.82
CA SER A 31 1.22 -17.94 6.46
C SER A 31 0.84 -19.11 5.55
N ARG A 32 -0.30 -18.99 4.86
CA ARG A 32 -0.79 -20.03 3.95
C ARG A 32 0.18 -20.34 2.83
N TYR A 33 0.84 -19.32 2.29
CA TYR A 33 1.74 -19.48 1.12
C TYR A 33 3.23 -19.42 1.48
N GLY A 34 3.56 -19.29 2.76
CA GLY A 34 4.94 -19.34 3.24
C GLY A 34 5.74 -18.07 3.00
N TYR A 35 5.09 -16.93 2.86
CA TYR A 35 5.76 -15.65 2.63
C TYR A 35 5.96 -14.86 3.91
N ALA A 36 7.10 -14.17 4.00
CA ALA A 36 7.35 -13.18 5.03
C ALA A 36 6.71 -11.84 4.64
N LYS A 37 6.56 -10.95 5.62
CA LYS A 37 6.07 -9.59 5.36
C LYS A 37 7.02 -8.85 4.43
N SER A 38 6.48 -8.12 3.46
CA SER A 38 7.25 -7.29 2.54
C SER A 38 8.03 -6.22 3.30
N ARG A 39 9.29 -6.04 2.91
CA ARG A 39 10.18 -5.03 3.50
C ARG A 39 10.33 -3.79 2.62
N SER A 40 10.03 -3.90 1.33
CA SER A 40 10.34 -2.83 0.37
C SER A 40 9.16 -2.39 -0.47
N TYR A 41 8.32 -3.32 -0.94
CA TYR A 41 7.30 -2.99 -1.92
C TYR A 41 5.94 -3.55 -1.55
N LEU A 42 4.90 -2.74 -1.78
CA LEU A 42 3.50 -3.13 -1.61
C LEU A 42 2.73 -2.81 -2.89
N VAL A 43 1.76 -3.65 -3.23
CA VAL A 43 0.84 -3.45 -4.35
C VAL A 43 -0.54 -3.07 -3.81
N ARG A 44 -1.22 -2.16 -4.50
CA ARG A 44 -2.54 -1.68 -4.08
C ARG A 44 -3.65 -2.52 -4.69
N ASP A 45 -4.59 -2.92 -3.85
CA ASP A 45 -5.88 -3.44 -4.29
C ASP A 45 -6.82 -2.25 -4.52
N ALA A 46 -7.13 -1.96 -5.78
CA ALA A 46 -7.98 -0.82 -6.13
C ALA A 46 -9.42 -0.97 -5.61
N LYS A 47 -9.89 -2.20 -5.38
CA LYS A 47 -11.25 -2.45 -4.87
C LYS A 47 -11.40 -2.06 -3.40
N THR A 48 -10.37 -2.31 -2.59
CA THR A 48 -10.41 -2.09 -1.14
C THR A 48 -9.56 -0.90 -0.70
N GLY A 49 -8.64 -0.44 -1.55
CA GLY A 49 -7.63 0.55 -1.20
C GLY A 49 -6.50 0.00 -0.33
N GLN A 50 -6.52 -1.30 -0.03
CA GLN A 50 -5.53 -1.94 0.83
C GLN A 50 -4.20 -2.13 0.10
N TRP A 51 -3.10 -1.93 0.82
CA TRP A 51 -1.76 -2.23 0.35
C TRP A 51 -1.36 -3.64 0.79
N CYS A 52 -0.93 -4.45 -0.18
CA CYS A 52 -0.68 -5.88 0.01
C CYS A 52 0.77 -6.22 -0.32
N ASP A 53 1.27 -7.29 0.26
CA ASP A 53 2.65 -7.76 0.10
C ASP A 53 2.90 -8.20 -1.35
N SER A 54 3.63 -7.40 -2.11
CA SER A 54 3.75 -7.53 -3.56
C SER A 54 4.31 -8.88 -4.02
N LYS A 55 5.35 -9.38 -3.36
CA LYS A 55 5.96 -10.67 -3.74
C LYS A 55 4.98 -11.82 -3.54
N ALA A 56 4.28 -11.83 -2.40
CA ALA A 56 3.29 -12.87 -2.11
C ALA A 56 2.12 -12.84 -3.11
N ILE A 57 1.64 -11.64 -3.44
CA ILE A 57 0.56 -11.47 -4.42
C ILE A 57 0.97 -12.05 -5.79
N VAL A 58 2.18 -11.71 -6.26
CA VAL A 58 2.68 -12.22 -7.54
C VAL A 58 2.82 -13.74 -7.53
N GLY A 59 3.36 -14.30 -6.46
CA GLY A 59 3.52 -15.76 -6.33
C GLY A 59 2.19 -16.50 -6.36
N VAL A 60 1.19 -16.00 -5.66
CA VAL A 60 -0.16 -16.60 -5.65
C VAL A 60 -0.86 -16.39 -6.98
N ALA A 61 -0.74 -15.21 -7.58
CA ALA A 61 -1.31 -14.89 -8.90
C ALA A 61 -0.79 -15.84 -9.98
N PHE A 62 0.48 -16.18 -9.94
CA PHE A 62 1.07 -17.13 -10.86
C PHE A 62 0.34 -18.49 -10.80
N GLY A 63 0.02 -18.97 -9.61
CA GLY A 63 -0.75 -20.20 -9.44
C GLY A 63 -2.16 -20.11 -10.00
N TYR A 64 -2.79 -18.94 -9.93
CA TYR A 64 -4.10 -18.73 -10.52
C TYR A 64 -4.06 -18.72 -12.04
N GLN A 65 -3.00 -18.17 -12.64
CA GLN A 65 -2.83 -18.19 -14.10
C GLN A 65 -2.40 -19.57 -14.61
N PHE A 66 -1.57 -20.26 -13.84
CA PHE A 66 -1.03 -21.59 -14.19
C PHE A 66 -1.40 -22.61 -13.10
N PRO A 67 -2.66 -23.08 -13.05
CA PRO A 67 -3.10 -23.99 -11.99
C PRO A 67 -2.33 -25.28 -11.91
N ASP A 68 -1.82 -25.77 -13.04
CA ASP A 68 -1.03 -27.02 -13.10
C ASP A 68 0.35 -26.86 -12.43
N GLU A 69 0.89 -25.65 -12.45
CA GLU A 69 2.18 -25.35 -11.81
C GLU A 69 2.01 -24.94 -10.35
N GLY A 70 0.87 -24.34 -10.03
CA GLY A 70 0.54 -23.87 -8.67
C GLY A 70 1.23 -22.56 -8.28
N PRO A 71 0.96 -22.08 -7.05
CA PRO A 71 1.58 -20.85 -6.56
C PRO A 71 3.09 -21.00 -6.44
N LEU A 72 3.81 -19.92 -6.74
CA LEU A 72 5.27 -19.89 -6.56
C LEU A 72 5.62 -19.79 -5.09
N LYS A 73 6.75 -20.38 -4.71
CA LYS A 73 7.34 -20.25 -3.38
C LYS A 73 8.24 -19.01 -3.33
N PRO A 74 8.50 -18.46 -2.14
CA PRO A 74 9.40 -17.30 -2.01
C PRO A 74 10.78 -17.49 -2.64
N THR A 75 11.26 -18.72 -2.68
CA THR A 75 12.58 -19.09 -3.23
C THR A 75 12.59 -19.25 -4.74
N ASP A 76 11.41 -19.31 -5.38
CA ASP A 76 11.32 -19.57 -6.83
C ASP A 76 11.66 -18.33 -7.67
N PHE A 77 11.62 -17.14 -7.07
CA PHE A 77 11.86 -15.87 -7.79
C PHE A 77 12.35 -14.77 -6.85
N SER A 78 12.96 -13.75 -7.42
CA SER A 78 13.36 -12.55 -6.66
C SER A 78 12.21 -11.58 -6.56
N GLY A 79 12.00 -11.01 -5.37
CA GLY A 79 11.02 -9.96 -5.15
C GLY A 79 11.70 -8.61 -5.11
N GLY A 80 11.50 -7.76 -6.10
CA GLY A 80 12.10 -6.45 -6.04
C GLY A 80 11.86 -5.60 -7.25
N GLU A 81 12.65 -4.53 -7.31
CA GLU A 81 12.52 -3.49 -8.32
C GLU A 81 12.74 -4.00 -9.74
N ALA A 82 13.61 -4.99 -9.90
CA ALA A 82 13.96 -5.51 -11.23
C ALA A 82 12.97 -6.56 -11.75
N THR A 83 12.12 -7.13 -10.90
CA THR A 83 11.26 -8.27 -11.27
C THR A 83 9.79 -8.05 -10.95
N VAL A 84 9.42 -8.00 -9.67
CA VAL A 84 8.03 -7.94 -9.21
C VAL A 84 7.39 -6.59 -9.54
N VAL A 85 8.09 -5.50 -9.26
CA VAL A 85 7.55 -4.14 -9.45
C VAL A 85 7.21 -3.86 -10.92
N PRO A 86 8.14 -4.05 -11.89
CA PRO A 86 7.81 -3.80 -13.28
C PRO A 86 6.66 -4.66 -13.80
N ARG A 87 6.59 -5.90 -13.35
CA ARG A 87 5.51 -6.80 -13.79
C ARG A 87 4.15 -6.34 -13.33
N LEU A 88 4.01 -5.96 -12.05
CA LEU A 88 2.76 -5.45 -11.52
C LEU A 88 2.36 -4.13 -12.18
N GLN A 89 3.31 -3.23 -12.40
CA GLN A 89 3.06 -1.96 -13.07
C GLN A 89 2.60 -2.15 -14.51
N GLN A 90 3.22 -3.08 -15.25
CA GLN A 90 2.82 -3.42 -16.62
C GLN A 90 1.41 -3.99 -16.69
N LEU A 91 0.98 -4.68 -15.64
CA LEU A 91 -0.38 -5.25 -15.54
C LEU A 91 -1.40 -4.23 -15.03
N GLY A 92 -0.98 -2.99 -14.77
CA GLY A 92 -1.88 -1.89 -14.41
C GLY A 92 -2.09 -1.71 -12.91
N PHE A 93 -1.26 -2.30 -12.07
CA PHE A 93 -1.36 -2.17 -10.60
C PHE A 93 -0.40 -1.10 -10.07
N ASP A 94 -0.85 -0.38 -9.03
CA ASP A 94 -0.03 0.62 -8.36
C ASP A 94 0.86 -0.05 -7.32
N VAL A 95 2.15 0.25 -7.37
CA VAL A 95 3.16 -0.30 -6.45
C VAL A 95 3.85 0.85 -5.75
N VAL A 96 4.03 0.73 -4.43
CA VAL A 96 4.71 1.74 -3.62
C VAL A 96 5.93 1.12 -2.93
N THR A 97 6.98 1.93 -2.76
CA THR A 97 8.14 1.58 -1.95
C THR A 97 7.85 1.98 -0.50
N ILE A 98 8.02 1.03 0.42
CA ILE A 98 7.82 1.29 1.85
C ILE A 98 8.88 2.30 2.30
N GLY A 99 8.44 3.36 2.98
CA GLY A 99 9.34 4.38 3.49
C GLY A 99 9.80 5.42 2.48
N GLU A 100 9.21 5.45 1.27
CA GLU A 100 9.53 6.50 0.29
C GLU A 100 9.07 7.88 0.77
N ASP A 101 9.73 8.92 0.24
CA ASP A 101 9.41 10.31 0.58
C ASP A 101 7.97 10.66 0.24
N TRP A 102 7.40 11.59 0.98
CA TRP A 102 6.06 12.10 0.71
C TRP A 102 6.05 12.88 -0.59
N THR A 103 5.10 12.57 -1.46
CA THR A 103 4.90 13.31 -2.70
C THR A 103 4.28 14.68 -2.43
N ALA A 104 4.40 15.59 -3.39
CA ALA A 104 3.76 16.92 -3.29
C ALA A 104 2.24 16.81 -3.11
N ASP A 105 1.60 15.86 -3.80
CA ASP A 105 0.16 15.63 -3.68
C ASP A 105 -0.22 15.14 -2.29
N GLU A 106 0.56 14.23 -1.71
CA GLU A 106 0.35 13.74 -0.35
C GLU A 106 0.50 14.86 0.69
N VAL A 107 1.52 15.69 0.54
CA VAL A 107 1.75 16.84 1.43
C VAL A 107 0.58 17.82 1.31
N GLN A 108 0.15 18.12 0.10
CA GLN A 108 -0.97 19.04 -0.15
C GLN A 108 -2.27 18.53 0.49
N ALA A 109 -2.59 17.25 0.31
CA ALA A 109 -3.79 16.63 0.91
C ALA A 109 -3.72 16.69 2.44
N THR A 110 -2.54 16.43 3.02
CA THR A 110 -2.34 16.47 4.48
C THR A 110 -2.47 17.88 5.02
N VAL A 111 -1.88 18.87 4.34
CA VAL A 111 -1.99 20.28 4.71
C VAL A 111 -3.45 20.74 4.67
N ALA A 112 -4.19 20.39 3.60
CA ALA A 112 -5.61 20.72 3.48
C ALA A 112 -6.42 20.12 4.63
N SER A 113 -6.16 18.87 5.00
CA SER A 113 -6.80 18.21 6.16
C SER A 113 -6.50 18.94 7.46
N TYR A 114 -5.25 19.35 7.66
CA TYR A 114 -4.83 20.07 8.86
C TYR A 114 -5.55 21.43 8.96
N PHE A 115 -5.61 22.18 7.87
CA PHE A 115 -6.28 23.49 7.86
C PHE A 115 -7.79 23.36 8.06
N GLU A 116 -8.42 22.29 7.64
CA GLU A 116 -9.83 22.03 7.94
C GLU A 116 -10.05 21.83 9.44
N MET A 117 -9.14 21.12 10.13
CA MET A 117 -9.18 21.02 11.60
C MET A 117 -9.01 22.38 12.26
N LEU A 118 -8.09 23.22 11.78
CA LEU A 118 -7.90 24.58 12.29
C LEU A 118 -9.15 25.46 12.08
N ARG A 119 -9.81 25.31 10.94
CA ARG A 119 -11.05 26.05 10.64
C ARG A 119 -12.14 25.68 11.64
N LEU A 120 -12.29 24.40 11.95
CA LEU A 120 -13.26 23.94 12.94
C LEU A 120 -12.92 24.46 14.35
N GLU A 121 -11.65 24.44 14.71
CA GLU A 121 -11.18 24.95 15.99
C GLU A 121 -11.44 26.46 16.14
N ALA A 122 -11.16 27.23 15.10
CA ALA A 122 -11.43 28.67 15.09
C ALA A 122 -12.94 29.01 15.18
N ALA A 123 -13.78 28.13 14.62
CA ALA A 123 -15.23 28.25 14.70
C ALA A 123 -15.81 27.71 16.02
N GLN A 124 -14.95 27.23 16.91
CA GLN A 124 -15.31 26.60 18.18
C GLN A 124 -16.20 25.36 18.01
N GLN A 125 -15.99 24.65 16.88
CA GLN A 125 -16.67 23.37 16.58
C GLN A 125 -15.77 22.21 16.99
N GLY A 126 -16.37 21.18 17.58
CA GLY A 126 -15.63 19.99 17.96
C GLY A 126 -15.21 19.15 16.76
N TYR A 127 -14.04 18.51 16.86
CA TYR A 127 -13.59 17.51 15.88
C TYR A 127 -12.71 16.46 16.56
N VAL A 128 -12.52 15.34 15.89
CA VAL A 128 -11.69 14.26 16.38
C VAL A 128 -10.53 14.02 15.40
N LYS A 129 -9.30 14.26 15.86
CA LYS A 129 -8.09 14.13 15.02
C LYS A 129 -7.95 12.77 14.38
N SER A 130 -8.27 11.70 15.10
CA SER A 130 -8.17 10.34 14.58
C SER A 130 -9.13 10.07 13.41
N GLU A 131 -10.28 10.73 13.40
CA GLU A 131 -11.22 10.65 12.28
C GLU A 131 -10.67 11.35 11.03
N PHE A 132 -10.08 12.53 11.18
CA PHE A 132 -9.41 13.23 10.08
C PHE A 132 -8.26 12.41 9.52
N ASN A 133 -7.46 11.79 10.38
CA ASN A 133 -6.39 10.89 9.99
C ASN A 133 -6.93 9.71 9.18
N ALA A 134 -8.00 9.06 9.67
CA ALA A 134 -8.61 7.91 8.99
C ALA A 134 -9.20 8.28 7.63
N GLN A 135 -9.79 9.47 7.49
CA GLN A 135 -10.36 9.97 6.24
C GLN A 135 -9.27 10.36 5.23
N LEU A 136 -8.13 10.86 5.72
CA LEU A 136 -7.02 11.27 4.87
C LEU A 136 -6.23 10.08 4.30
N ARG A 137 -6.02 9.04 5.10
CA ARG A 137 -5.13 7.91 4.72
C ARG A 137 -5.44 7.26 3.36
N PRO A 138 -6.72 7.08 2.95
CA PRO A 138 -7.00 6.53 1.62
C PRO A 138 -6.51 7.38 0.46
N GLN A 139 -6.25 8.67 0.68
CA GLN A 139 -5.70 9.58 -0.34
C GLN A 139 -4.18 9.53 -0.41
N LEU A 140 -3.54 8.81 0.51
CA LEU A 140 -2.08 8.74 0.64
C LEU A 140 -1.57 7.38 0.17
N ARG A 141 -0.27 7.30 -0.11
CA ARG A 141 0.38 6.07 -0.57
C ARG A 141 0.95 5.31 0.62
N ASN A 142 0.16 4.39 1.19
CA ASN A 142 0.58 3.50 2.27
C ASN A 142 1.22 4.24 3.47
N ARG A 143 0.56 5.28 3.96
CA ARG A 143 1.01 5.98 5.17
C ARG A 143 0.28 5.44 6.39
N SER A 144 1.04 5.18 7.46
CA SER A 144 0.48 4.71 8.72
C SER A 144 -0.21 5.86 9.48
N LYS A 145 -1.06 5.50 10.44
CA LYS A 145 -1.66 6.47 11.36
C LYS A 145 -0.57 7.32 12.04
N ALA A 146 0.49 6.67 12.53
CA ALA A 146 1.60 7.35 13.20
C ALA A 146 2.34 8.31 12.26
N SER A 147 2.57 7.92 11.00
CA SER A 147 3.17 8.79 9.98
C SER A 147 2.36 10.06 9.74
N VAL A 148 1.05 9.93 9.64
CA VAL A 148 0.15 11.07 9.43
C VAL A 148 0.14 11.97 10.66
N GLU A 149 0.08 11.41 11.87
CA GLU A 149 0.14 12.18 13.12
C GLU A 149 1.44 12.99 13.22
N LEU A 150 2.57 12.37 12.87
CA LEU A 150 3.86 13.06 12.85
C LEU A 150 3.86 14.20 11.82
N LYS A 151 3.27 13.99 10.65
CA LYS A 151 3.18 15.02 9.61
C LYS A 151 2.32 16.20 10.10
N TYR A 152 1.20 15.94 10.78
CA TYR A 152 0.40 16.99 11.41
C TYR A 152 1.21 17.77 12.45
N GLN A 153 1.99 17.10 13.28
CA GLN A 153 2.86 17.75 14.26
C GLN A 153 3.90 18.64 13.58
N ASN A 154 4.48 18.18 12.47
CA ASN A 154 5.44 18.99 11.72
C ASN A 154 4.80 20.25 11.14
N ILE A 155 3.59 20.16 10.62
CA ILE A 155 2.84 21.31 10.12
C ILE A 155 2.57 22.30 11.27
N SER A 156 2.13 21.81 12.41
CA SER A 156 1.87 22.64 13.59
C SER A 156 3.13 23.37 14.04
N ALA A 157 4.27 22.68 14.09
CA ALA A 157 5.55 23.27 14.49
C ALA A 157 5.98 24.40 13.55
N ILE A 158 5.80 24.20 12.23
CA ILE A 158 6.11 25.22 11.23
C ILE A 158 5.24 26.47 11.42
N LEU A 159 3.94 26.28 11.61
CA LEU A 159 3.00 27.40 11.81
C LEU A 159 3.30 28.15 13.09
N ASN A 160 3.61 27.46 14.19
CA ASN A 160 3.98 28.08 15.46
C ASN A 160 5.30 28.87 15.34
N GLY A 161 6.23 28.44 14.50
CA GLY A 161 7.47 29.14 14.23
C GLY A 161 7.34 30.41 13.39
N LEU A 162 6.18 30.62 12.76
CA LEU A 162 5.89 31.83 11.97
C LEU A 162 5.31 32.98 12.78
N GLU A 163 4.93 32.75 14.03
CA GLU A 163 4.34 33.77 14.93
C GLU A 163 5.40 34.68 15.55
#